data_2d98b1ebe527ba2438320d4852643d5e
#
_entry.id   2d98b1ebe527ba2438320d4852643d5e
#
_cell.length_a   1.000
_cell.length_b   1.000
_cell.length_c   1.000
_cell.angle_alpha   90.00
_cell.angle_beta   90.00
_cell.angle_gamma   90.00
#
_symmetry.space_group_name_H-M   'P 1'
#
loop_
_entity.id
_entity.type
_entity.pdbx_description
1 polymer ?
#
loop_
_entity_poly.entity_id
_entity_poly.type
_entity_poly.pdbx_seq_one_letter_code
_entity_poly.pdbx_strand_id
1 'polypeptide(L)' 'MISLLDSTKKAQDQIGDVFGQFEKMINKLNDSINTLQTRIKENDEKVAKLYQDNTVYTLDVNKADALKAKLSALLSGN' A
#
# COMPACT_ATOMS: atom_id res chain seq x y z
N MET A 1 -25.03 -41.95 -32.65
CA MET A 1 -23.57 -41.84 -32.90
C MET A 1 -23.11 -40.40 -32.94
N ILE A 2 -23.76 -39.57 -33.73
CA ILE A 2 -23.45 -38.12 -33.74
C ILE A 2 -23.68 -37.50 -32.36
N SER A 3 -24.68 -37.92 -31.61
CA SER A 3 -24.96 -37.40 -30.26
C SER A 3 -23.87 -37.70 -29.23
N LEU A 4 -23.13 -38.81 -29.36
CA LEU A 4 -22.01 -39.14 -28.48
C LEU A 4 -20.81 -38.22 -28.70
N LEU A 5 -20.50 -37.92 -29.98
CA LEU A 5 -19.45 -37.01 -30.35
C LEU A 5 -19.78 -35.57 -29.90
N ASP A 6 -21.04 -35.18 -30.10
CA ASP A 6 -21.52 -33.86 -29.66
C ASP A 6 -21.51 -33.72 -28.15
N SER A 7 -21.87 -34.77 -27.42
CA SER A 7 -21.81 -34.76 -25.96
C SER A 7 -20.38 -34.66 -25.44
N THR A 8 -19.45 -35.41 -26.08
CA THR A 8 -18.03 -35.35 -25.71
C THR A 8 -17.44 -33.96 -25.97
N LYS A 9 -17.72 -33.39 -27.15
CA LYS A 9 -17.26 -32.04 -27.49
C LYS A 9 -17.84 -31.02 -26.53
N LYS A 10 -19.10 -31.10 -26.19
CA LYS A 10 -19.74 -30.20 -25.24
C LYS A 10 -19.11 -30.28 -23.87
N ALA A 11 -18.79 -31.48 -23.41
CA ALA A 11 -18.11 -31.69 -22.14
C ALA A 11 -16.72 -31.05 -22.14
N GLN A 12 -15.94 -31.22 -23.21
CA GLN A 12 -14.65 -30.60 -23.39
C GLN A 12 -14.71 -29.09 -23.40
N ASP A 13 -15.71 -28.52 -24.09
CA ASP A 13 -15.94 -27.08 -24.13
C ASP A 13 -16.29 -26.53 -22.75
N GLN A 14 -17.10 -27.26 -21.97
CA GLN A 14 -17.44 -26.88 -20.60
C GLN A 14 -16.20 -26.86 -19.70
N ILE A 15 -15.31 -27.83 -19.82
CA ILE A 15 -14.04 -27.86 -19.07
C ILE A 15 -13.20 -26.67 -19.45
N GLY A 16 -13.07 -26.37 -20.76
CA GLY A 16 -12.33 -25.21 -21.24
C GLY A 16 -12.86 -23.90 -20.69
N ASP A 17 -14.20 -23.76 -20.62
CA ASP A 17 -14.85 -22.58 -20.06
C ASP A 17 -14.52 -22.39 -18.58
N VAL A 18 -14.52 -23.47 -17.82
CA VAL A 18 -14.17 -23.45 -16.40
C VAL A 18 -12.71 -23.03 -16.21
N PHE A 19 -11.78 -23.60 -16.97
CA PHE A 19 -10.39 -23.19 -16.93
C PHE A 19 -10.19 -21.72 -17.28
N GLY A 20 -10.92 -21.22 -18.30
CA GLY A 20 -10.89 -19.82 -18.69
C GLY A 20 -11.38 -18.91 -17.57
N GLN A 21 -12.39 -19.32 -16.83
CA GLN A 21 -12.88 -18.57 -15.65
C GLN A 21 -11.84 -18.52 -14.53
N PHE A 22 -11.18 -19.63 -14.27
CA PHE A 22 -10.10 -19.69 -13.28
C PHE A 22 -8.93 -18.80 -13.65
N GLU A 23 -8.52 -18.78 -14.92
CA GLU A 23 -7.48 -17.88 -15.40
C GLU A 23 -7.83 -16.41 -15.16
N LYS A 24 -9.07 -16.04 -15.45
CA LYS A 24 -9.57 -14.68 -15.20
C LYS A 24 -9.52 -14.34 -13.71
N MET A 25 -9.91 -15.28 -12.86
CA MET A 25 -9.83 -15.10 -11.40
C MET A 25 -8.41 -14.89 -10.93
N ILE A 26 -7.47 -15.71 -11.41
CA ILE A 26 -6.04 -15.58 -11.10
C ILE A 26 -5.52 -14.21 -11.52
N ASN A 27 -5.86 -13.77 -12.73
CA ASN A 27 -5.43 -12.46 -13.23
C ASN A 27 -5.97 -11.32 -12.36
N LYS A 28 -7.23 -11.39 -11.95
CA LYS A 28 -7.81 -10.39 -11.05
C LYS A 28 -7.13 -10.39 -9.68
N LEU A 29 -6.82 -11.56 -9.15
CA LEU A 29 -6.10 -11.66 -7.88
C LEU A 29 -4.69 -11.08 -8.00
N ASN A 30 -3.98 -11.36 -9.09
CA ASN A 30 -2.66 -10.80 -9.35
C ASN A 30 -2.71 -9.27 -9.43
N ASP A 31 -3.71 -8.71 -10.11
CA ASP A 31 -3.90 -7.27 -10.19
C ASP A 31 -4.15 -6.66 -8.80
N SER A 32 -4.99 -7.32 -8.01
CA SER A 32 -5.28 -6.89 -6.64
C SER A 32 -4.03 -6.94 -5.75
N ILE A 33 -3.25 -8.00 -5.86
CA ILE A 33 -2.00 -8.16 -5.12
C ILE A 33 -1.03 -7.04 -5.49
N ASN A 34 -0.85 -6.79 -6.78
CA ASN A 34 0.04 -5.73 -7.26
C ASN A 34 -0.40 -4.35 -6.77
N THR A 35 -1.71 -4.08 -6.81
CA THR A 35 -2.25 -2.81 -6.33
C THR A 35 -1.97 -2.62 -4.83
N LEU A 36 -2.23 -3.65 -4.04
CA LEU A 36 -2.00 -3.59 -2.60
C LEU A 36 -0.52 -3.46 -2.25
N GLN A 37 0.35 -4.17 -2.96
CA GLN A 37 1.80 -4.07 -2.78
C GLN A 37 2.31 -2.66 -3.09
N THR A 38 1.79 -2.04 -4.14
CA THR A 38 2.10 -0.65 -4.49
C THR A 38 1.65 0.30 -3.40
N ARG A 39 0.45 0.10 -2.84
CA ARG A 39 -0.06 0.91 -1.73
C ARG A 39 0.79 0.78 -0.48
N ILE A 40 1.21 -0.42 -0.16
CA ILE A 40 2.11 -0.67 0.98
C ILE A 40 3.41 0.11 0.80
N LYS A 41 4.01 0.04 -0.38
CA LYS A 41 5.24 0.77 -0.69
C LYS A 41 5.05 2.27 -0.56
N GLU A 42 3.98 2.82 -1.12
CA GLU A 42 3.65 4.25 -1.00
C GLU A 42 3.48 4.67 0.45
N ASN A 43 2.78 3.84 1.24
CA ASN A 43 2.58 4.12 2.66
C ASN A 43 3.89 4.08 3.44
N ASP A 44 4.77 3.13 3.15
CA ASP A 44 6.09 3.05 3.78
C ASP A 44 6.93 4.29 3.49
N GLU A 45 6.88 4.78 2.25
CA GLU A 45 7.56 6.02 1.86
C GLU A 45 7.00 7.24 2.60
N LYS A 46 5.68 7.32 2.76
CA LYS A 46 5.02 8.39 3.53
C LYS A 46 5.39 8.33 5.00
N VAL A 47 5.43 7.15 5.59
CA VAL A 47 5.84 6.97 6.99
C VAL A 47 7.27 7.42 7.19
N ALA A 48 8.18 7.03 6.30
CA ALA A 48 9.58 7.44 6.36
C ALA A 48 9.71 8.98 6.28
N LYS A 49 8.95 9.62 5.39
CA LYS A 49 8.97 11.08 5.28
C LYS A 49 8.42 11.76 6.52
N LEU A 50 7.31 11.27 7.06
CA LEU A 50 6.74 11.80 8.30
C LEU A 50 7.72 11.67 9.47
N TYR A 51 8.47 10.58 9.51
CA TYR A 51 9.51 10.39 10.52
C TYR A 51 10.61 11.44 10.43
N GLN A 52 11.06 11.74 9.20
CA GLN A 52 12.03 12.79 8.94
C GLN A 52 11.51 14.16 9.34
N ASP A 53 10.27 14.47 8.96
CA ASP A 53 9.62 15.73 9.31
C ASP A 53 9.53 15.90 10.83
N ASN A 54 9.16 14.85 11.55
CA ASN A 54 9.09 14.86 13.01
C ASN A 54 10.47 15.10 13.65
N THR A 55 11.52 14.57 13.06
CA THR A 55 12.89 14.83 13.54
C THR A 55 13.22 16.31 13.41
N VAL A 56 12.92 16.93 12.29
CA VAL A 56 13.12 18.36 12.06
C VAL A 56 12.32 19.19 13.06
N TYR A 57 11.04 18.87 13.21
CA TYR A 57 10.15 19.59 14.13
C TYR A 57 10.61 19.47 15.59
N THR A 58 11.08 18.31 15.99
CA THR A 58 11.64 18.11 17.33
C THR A 58 12.87 18.99 17.58
N LEU A 59 13.75 19.10 16.59
CA LEU A 59 14.91 19.99 16.66
C LEU A 59 14.47 21.46 16.78
N ASP A 60 13.47 21.86 16.04
CA ASP A 60 12.93 23.21 16.09
C ASP A 60 12.29 23.54 17.44
N VAL A 61 11.55 22.58 18.01
CA VAL A 61 10.99 22.70 19.36
C VAL A 61 12.12 22.89 20.40
N ASN A 62 13.17 22.10 20.31
CA ASN A 62 14.30 22.20 21.22
C ASN A 62 15.00 23.57 21.13
N LYS A 63 15.15 24.11 19.91
CA LYS A 63 15.72 25.46 19.71
C LYS A 63 14.82 26.53 20.29
N ALA A 64 13.51 26.41 20.08
CA ALA A 64 12.54 27.36 20.61
C ALA A 64 12.50 27.35 22.14
N ASP A 65 12.56 26.16 22.74
CA ASP A 65 12.63 26.00 24.21
C ASP A 65 13.90 26.63 24.79
N ALA A 66 15.04 26.44 24.14
CA ALA A 66 16.29 27.04 24.56
C ALA A 66 16.23 28.59 24.49
N LEU A 67 15.68 29.11 23.41
CA LEU A 67 15.50 30.55 23.25
C LEU A 67 14.50 31.10 24.27
N LYS A 68 13.41 30.41 24.50
CA LYS A 68 12.43 30.77 25.54
C LYS A 68 13.07 30.86 26.91
N ALA A 69 13.92 29.91 27.27
CA ALA A 69 14.62 29.90 28.55
C ALA A 69 15.53 31.12 28.70
N LYS A 70 16.26 31.49 27.63
CA LYS A 70 17.14 32.67 27.63
C LYS A 70 16.34 33.98 27.79
N LEU A 71 15.23 34.09 27.07
CA LEU A 71 14.37 35.27 27.15
C LEU A 71 13.75 35.38 28.54
N SER A 72 13.30 34.30 29.13
CA SER A 72 12.76 34.28 30.49
C SER A 72 13.80 34.72 31.52
N ALA A 73 15.05 34.25 31.37
CA ALA A 73 16.12 34.70 32.24
C ALA A 73 16.40 36.19 32.12
N LEU A 74 16.40 36.75 30.91
CA LEU A 74 16.56 38.19 30.68
C LEU A 74 15.44 39.01 31.31
N LEU A 75 14.20 38.56 31.18
CA LEU A 75 13.05 39.24 31.78
C LEU A 75 13.05 39.22 33.29
N SER A 76 13.62 38.16 33.90
CA SER A 76 13.70 38.09 35.36
C SER A 76 14.88 38.84 35.95
N GLY A 77 15.70 39.51 35.14
CA GLY A 77 16.86 40.28 35.60
C GLY A 77 18.10 39.46 35.88
N ASN A 78 18.07 38.23 35.47
CA ASN A 78 19.24 37.37 35.55
C ASN A 78 20.04 37.39 34.23
#